data_2f22b0a79f38dc4f9a0d5e4c8d83418e
#
_entry.id   2f22b0a79f38dc4f9a0d5e4c8d83418e
#
_cell.length_a   1.000
_cell.length_b   1.000
_cell.length_c   1.000
_cell.angle_alpha   90.00
_cell.angle_beta   90.00
_cell.angle_gamma   90.00
#
_symmetry.space_group_name_H-M   'P 1'
#
loop_
_entity.id
_entity.type
_entity.pdbx_description
1 polymer ?
#
loop_
_entity_poly.entity_id
_entity_poly.type
_entity_poly.pdbx_seq_one_letter_code
_entity_poly.pdbx_strand_id
1 'polypeptide(L)'
;FYSDRAYRALVKSPIEFVVGSYRLFGVTEFPDTTIPVLQRMGQVPFHPPSVKGWDGGASWLNTQTVLARENFASTLMAMPSGGMSQRNFLTDGLPPNAQVAARKIVDTILQGDASPKSMADLEAYIDGKGTSADGTLSGENVDERMRGAAYLTMAMPAYQLS
;
A
#
# COMPACT_ATOMS: atom_id res chain seq x y z
N PHE A 1 21.28 -9.78 -9.89
CA PHE A 1 20.22 -8.77 -9.60
C PHE A 1 19.03 -8.89 -10.56
N TYR A 2 19.21 -9.34 -11.81
CA TYR A 2 18.16 -9.42 -12.84
C TYR A 2 17.61 -10.83 -13.07
N SER A 3 17.78 -11.75 -12.11
CA SER A 3 17.20 -13.09 -12.23
C SER A 3 15.82 -13.15 -11.56
N ASP A 4 14.95 -14.00 -12.08
CA ASP A 4 13.63 -14.28 -11.51
C ASP A 4 13.69 -14.69 -10.02
N ARG A 5 14.83 -15.28 -9.61
CA ARG A 5 15.08 -15.64 -8.20
C ARG A 5 15.38 -14.46 -7.29
N ALA A 6 15.84 -13.33 -7.83
CA ALA A 6 16.18 -12.14 -7.04
C ALA A 6 15.03 -11.13 -7.04
N TYR A 7 14.15 -11.20 -8.03
CA TYR A 7 13.02 -10.30 -8.15
C TYR A 7 12.02 -10.58 -7.01
N ARG A 8 11.72 -9.54 -6.26
CA ARG A 8 10.82 -9.60 -5.07
C ARG A 8 11.12 -10.75 -4.10
N ALA A 9 12.41 -11.04 -3.92
CA ALA A 9 12.86 -12.10 -3.02
C ALA A 9 13.07 -11.63 -1.58
N LEU A 10 13.10 -10.31 -1.36
CA LEU A 10 13.36 -9.73 -0.05
C LEU A 10 12.07 -9.20 0.58
N VAL A 11 11.87 -9.51 1.84
CA VAL A 11 10.80 -8.90 2.63
C VAL A 11 11.23 -7.49 3.01
N LYS A 12 10.42 -6.48 2.69
CA LYS A 12 10.64 -5.10 3.13
C LYS A 12 10.79 -5.05 4.65
N SER A 13 11.87 -4.46 5.12
CA SER A 13 11.99 -4.11 6.53
C SER A 13 10.88 -3.14 6.94
N PRO A 14 10.54 -3.03 8.24
CA PRO A 14 9.55 -2.04 8.69
C PRO A 14 9.85 -0.62 8.24
N ILE A 15 11.11 -0.19 8.25
CA ILE A 15 11.51 1.13 7.76
C ILE A 15 11.25 1.27 6.26
N GLU A 16 11.65 0.29 5.44
CA GLU A 16 11.37 0.33 4.00
C GLU A 16 9.87 0.35 3.71
N PHE A 17 9.09 -0.44 4.45
CA PHE A 17 7.65 -0.48 4.32
C PHE A 17 7.01 0.87 4.66
N VAL A 18 7.29 1.43 5.84
CA VAL A 18 6.66 2.67 6.33
C VAL A 18 7.14 3.89 5.56
N VAL A 19 8.46 4.09 5.44
CA VAL A 19 9.02 5.26 4.75
C VAL A 19 8.78 5.18 3.25
N GLY A 20 8.85 3.98 2.66
CA GLY A 20 8.50 3.75 1.26
C GLY A 20 7.04 4.11 0.99
N SER A 21 6.12 3.71 1.86
CA SER A 21 4.70 4.07 1.76
C SER A 21 4.49 5.58 1.89
N TYR A 22 5.11 6.23 2.87
CA TYR A 22 5.00 7.70 3.01
C TYR A 22 5.47 8.42 1.74
N ARG A 23 6.62 8.02 1.18
CA ARG A 23 7.14 8.60 -0.07
C ARG A 23 6.21 8.33 -1.25
N LEU A 24 5.68 7.10 -1.33
CA LEU A 24 4.75 6.70 -2.39
C LEU A 24 3.51 7.59 -2.39
N PHE A 25 2.96 7.89 -1.21
CA PHE A 25 1.74 8.68 -1.06
C PHE A 25 1.99 10.18 -0.81
N GLY A 26 3.24 10.65 -0.95
CA GLY A 26 3.58 12.06 -0.89
C GLY A 26 3.49 12.68 0.51
N VAL A 27 3.59 11.88 1.55
CA VAL A 27 3.67 12.39 2.93
C VAL A 27 5.03 13.05 3.13
N THR A 28 5.03 14.36 3.35
CA THR A 28 6.26 15.18 3.48
C THR A 28 6.71 15.33 4.93
N GLU A 29 5.78 15.27 5.87
CA GLU A 29 6.06 15.36 7.31
C GLU A 29 5.65 14.05 7.98
N PHE A 30 6.63 13.40 8.61
CA PHE A 30 6.37 12.14 9.29
C PHE A 30 5.56 12.37 10.56
N PRO A 31 4.41 11.69 10.72
CA PRO A 31 3.62 11.78 11.94
C PRO A 31 4.41 11.32 13.17
N ASP A 32 4.12 11.89 14.33
CA ASP A 32 4.72 11.47 15.62
C ASP A 32 4.49 9.99 15.94
N THR A 33 3.44 9.41 15.34
CA THR A 33 3.13 7.99 15.45
C THR A 33 4.07 7.07 14.66
N THR A 34 4.96 7.61 13.83
CA THR A 34 5.88 6.83 12.96
C THR A 34 6.77 5.89 13.78
N ILE A 35 7.42 6.39 14.84
CA ILE A 35 8.29 5.55 15.68
C ILE A 35 7.49 4.46 16.43
N PRO A 36 6.35 4.75 17.08
CA PRO A 36 5.47 3.71 17.62
C PRO A 36 5.03 2.64 16.60
N VAL A 37 4.76 3.03 15.36
CA VAL A 37 4.40 2.09 14.29
C VAL A 37 5.57 1.17 13.96
N LEU A 38 6.77 1.73 13.76
CA LEU A 38 7.99 0.94 13.50
C LEU A 38 8.31 -0.02 14.66
N GLN A 39 8.12 0.42 15.89
CA GLN A 39 8.30 -0.41 17.07
C GLN A 39 7.36 -1.61 17.09
N ARG A 40 6.08 -1.43 16.74
CA ARG A 40 5.10 -2.53 16.64
C ARG A 40 5.45 -3.52 15.53
N MET A 41 6.14 -3.05 14.48
CA MET A 41 6.66 -3.90 13.40
C MET A 41 8.01 -4.53 13.73
N GLY A 42 8.62 -4.22 14.89
CA GLY A 42 9.86 -4.84 15.38
C GLY A 42 11.15 -4.13 14.96
N GLN A 43 11.09 -2.90 14.42
CA GLN A 43 12.30 -2.16 14.05
C GLN A 43 12.24 -0.70 14.52
N VAL A 44 13.05 -0.37 15.52
CA VAL A 44 13.22 1.02 15.96
C VAL A 44 14.57 1.53 15.44
N PRO A 45 14.60 2.61 14.64
CA PRO A 45 15.84 3.17 14.13
C PRO A 45 16.85 3.44 15.26
N PHE A 46 18.11 3.07 15.03
CA PHE A 46 19.23 3.22 15.95
C PHE A 46 19.15 2.40 17.27
N HIS A 47 18.11 1.55 17.43
CA HIS A 47 17.93 0.69 18.61
C HIS A 47 17.82 -0.79 18.18
N PRO A 48 18.90 -1.38 17.66
CA PRO A 48 18.89 -2.80 17.30
C PRO A 48 18.80 -3.68 18.57
N PRO A 49 18.18 -4.88 18.45
CA PRO A 49 18.01 -5.77 19.60
C PRO A 49 19.34 -6.33 20.14
N SER A 50 20.40 -6.29 19.35
CA SER A 50 21.73 -6.75 19.71
C SER A 50 22.81 -6.08 18.84
N VAL A 51 24.08 -6.30 19.17
CA VAL A 51 25.23 -5.84 18.37
C VAL A 51 25.25 -6.43 16.94
N LYS A 52 24.55 -7.53 16.71
CA LYS A 52 24.36 -8.14 15.38
C LYS A 52 23.41 -7.31 14.50
N GLY A 53 22.56 -6.47 15.07
CA GLY A 53 21.48 -5.78 14.37
C GLY A 53 20.17 -6.57 14.40
N TRP A 54 19.36 -6.43 13.35
CA TRP A 54 18.12 -7.17 13.14
C TRP A 54 18.37 -8.38 12.24
N ASP A 55 17.64 -9.47 12.46
CA ASP A 55 17.79 -10.70 11.66
C ASP A 55 17.34 -10.52 10.21
N GLY A 56 16.37 -9.65 9.96
CA GLY A 56 15.93 -9.34 8.60
C GLY A 56 15.06 -10.43 7.94
N GLY A 57 14.79 -10.25 6.65
CA GLY A 57 14.09 -11.24 5.83
C GLY A 57 12.75 -11.68 6.40
N ALA A 58 12.49 -12.98 6.42
CA ALA A 58 11.21 -13.54 6.89
C ALA A 58 10.89 -13.23 8.36
N SER A 59 11.89 -12.84 9.19
CA SER A 59 11.63 -12.46 10.58
C SER A 59 10.75 -11.21 10.72
N TRP A 60 10.67 -10.40 9.66
CA TRP A 60 9.78 -9.24 9.59
C TRP A 60 8.30 -9.59 9.40
N LEU A 61 7.97 -10.87 9.13
CA LEU A 61 6.60 -11.32 8.86
C LEU A 61 6.19 -12.38 9.88
N ASN A 62 5.44 -11.96 10.86
CA ASN A 62 4.70 -12.82 11.79
C ASN A 62 3.30 -12.22 11.97
N THR A 63 2.41 -12.93 12.64
CA THR A 63 1.00 -12.50 12.81
C THR A 63 0.88 -11.08 13.39
N GLN A 64 1.71 -10.74 14.38
CA GLN A 64 1.67 -9.43 15.02
C GLN A 64 2.16 -8.32 14.08
N THR A 65 3.27 -8.54 13.39
CA THR A 65 3.87 -7.54 12.50
C THR A 65 3.06 -7.35 11.22
N VAL A 66 2.46 -8.42 10.68
CA VAL A 66 1.52 -8.32 9.57
C VAL A 66 0.31 -7.47 9.97
N LEU A 67 -0.31 -7.73 11.12
CA LEU A 67 -1.41 -6.91 11.62
C LEU A 67 -0.99 -5.44 11.82
N ALA A 68 0.24 -5.19 12.29
CA ALA A 68 0.75 -3.82 12.42
C ALA A 68 0.91 -3.12 11.05
N ARG A 69 1.32 -3.85 10.01
CA ARG A 69 1.40 -3.34 8.62
C ARG A 69 0.03 -3.03 8.06
N GLU A 70 -0.94 -3.89 8.26
CA GLU A 70 -2.34 -3.68 7.85
C GLU A 70 -2.94 -2.45 8.52
N ASN A 71 -2.79 -2.33 9.83
CA ASN A 71 -3.25 -1.16 10.58
C ASN A 71 -2.58 0.14 10.12
N PHE A 72 -1.28 0.09 9.82
CA PHE A 72 -0.57 1.23 9.25
C PHE A 72 -1.12 1.62 7.87
N ALA A 73 -1.30 0.65 6.98
CA ALA A 73 -1.86 0.91 5.65
C ALA A 73 -3.27 1.52 5.74
N SER A 74 -4.12 1.00 6.61
CA SER A 74 -5.45 1.56 6.88
C SER A 74 -5.39 3.00 7.38
N THR A 75 -4.51 3.27 8.36
CA THR A 75 -4.32 4.62 8.92
C THR A 75 -3.81 5.58 7.85
N LEU A 76 -2.84 5.15 7.02
CA LEU A 76 -2.28 5.97 5.95
C LEU A 76 -3.34 6.35 4.91
N MET A 77 -4.22 5.41 4.54
CA MET A 77 -5.31 5.68 3.60
C MET A 77 -6.38 6.60 4.19
N ALA A 78 -6.56 6.62 5.51
CA ALA A 78 -7.51 7.49 6.20
C ALA A 78 -6.99 8.90 6.45
N MET A 79 -5.67 9.18 6.27
CA MET A 79 -5.09 10.49 6.53
C MET A 79 -5.64 11.56 5.59
N PRO A 80 -6.15 12.72 6.12
CA PRO A 80 -6.66 13.82 5.29
C PRO A 80 -5.59 14.51 4.45
N SER A 81 -4.37 14.62 4.99
CA SER A 81 -3.23 15.34 4.40
C SER A 81 -2.13 14.42 3.86
N GLY A 82 -2.34 13.14 3.91
CA GLY A 82 -1.44 12.11 3.39
C GLY A 82 -2.26 11.02 2.70
N GLY A 83 -1.62 10.16 1.98
CA GLY A 83 -2.31 9.10 1.26
C GLY A 83 -2.81 9.54 -0.12
N MET A 84 -3.92 8.97 -0.58
CA MET A 84 -4.40 9.13 -1.95
C MET A 84 -4.71 10.57 -2.37
N SER A 85 -5.08 11.47 -1.44
CA SER A 85 -5.44 12.85 -1.78
C SER A 85 -4.26 13.76 -2.11
N GLN A 86 -3.05 13.46 -1.65
CA GLN A 86 -1.88 14.30 -1.95
C GLN A 86 -1.10 13.86 -3.19
N ARG A 87 -1.13 12.61 -3.54
CA ARG A 87 -0.65 12.17 -4.85
C ARG A 87 -1.83 11.90 -5.74
N ASN A 88 -2.13 12.81 -6.53
CA ASN A 88 -2.78 12.82 -7.85
C ASN A 88 -3.42 11.52 -8.39
N PHE A 89 -3.79 10.55 -7.52
CA PHE A 89 -4.66 9.49 -7.95
C PHE A 89 -6.00 10.05 -8.43
N LEU A 90 -6.37 11.23 -7.89
CA LEU A 90 -7.60 11.92 -8.21
C LEU A 90 -7.38 13.30 -8.87
N THR A 91 -6.15 13.88 -8.89
CA THR A 91 -5.94 15.22 -9.45
C THR A 91 -5.96 15.26 -10.98
N ASP A 92 -5.72 14.13 -11.64
CA ASP A 92 -5.92 14.01 -13.09
C ASP A 92 -7.40 13.76 -13.46
N GLY A 93 -8.31 13.93 -12.49
CA GLY A 93 -9.71 13.56 -12.61
C GLY A 93 -9.99 12.11 -12.21
N LEU A 94 -11.26 11.80 -11.99
CA LEU A 94 -11.70 10.42 -11.74
C LEU A 94 -11.37 9.54 -12.94
N PRO A 95 -10.82 8.33 -12.71
CA PRO A 95 -10.68 7.35 -13.78
C PRO A 95 -12.04 7.07 -14.45
N PRO A 96 -12.07 6.85 -15.76
CA PRO A 96 -13.34 6.68 -16.48
C PRO A 96 -14.11 5.43 -16.06
N ASN A 97 -13.42 4.40 -15.58
CA ASN A 97 -14.02 3.15 -15.15
C ASN A 97 -13.15 2.42 -14.13
N ALA A 98 -13.69 1.35 -13.54
CA ALA A 98 -13.02 0.55 -12.52
C ALA A 98 -11.73 -0.12 -13.01
N GLN A 99 -11.68 -0.56 -14.27
CA GLN A 99 -10.51 -1.19 -14.87
C GLN A 99 -9.32 -0.22 -14.94
N VAL A 100 -9.56 1.00 -15.44
CA VAL A 100 -8.52 2.05 -15.49
C VAL A 100 -8.08 2.45 -14.08
N ALA A 101 -9.03 2.54 -13.15
CA ALA A 101 -8.73 2.84 -11.75
C ALA A 101 -7.85 1.77 -11.10
N ALA A 102 -8.22 0.49 -11.22
CA ALA A 102 -7.46 -0.63 -10.70
C ALA A 102 -6.05 -0.67 -11.30
N ARG A 103 -5.94 -0.49 -12.62
CA ARG A 103 -4.65 -0.42 -13.32
C ARG A 103 -3.78 0.70 -12.74
N LYS A 104 -4.31 1.92 -12.63
CA LYS A 104 -3.57 3.06 -12.09
C LYS A 104 -3.06 2.81 -10.66
N ILE A 105 -3.88 2.20 -9.80
CA ILE A 105 -3.50 1.81 -8.44
C ILE A 105 -2.36 0.80 -8.45
N VAL A 106 -2.49 -0.27 -9.21
CA VAL A 106 -1.49 -1.34 -9.30
C VAL A 106 -0.18 -0.83 -9.91
N ASP A 107 -0.24 -0.05 -10.99
CA ASP A 107 0.95 0.54 -11.61
C ASP A 107 1.71 1.44 -10.64
N THR A 108 0.99 2.19 -9.80
CA THR A 108 1.62 3.09 -8.83
C THR A 108 2.17 2.35 -7.61
N ILE A 109 1.40 1.43 -7.04
CA ILE A 109 1.75 0.78 -5.76
C ILE A 109 2.65 -0.44 -5.97
N LEU A 110 2.41 -1.22 -7.01
CA LEU A 110 3.08 -2.48 -7.32
C LEU A 110 3.94 -2.43 -8.59
N GLN A 111 4.08 -1.28 -9.24
CA GLN A 111 4.78 -1.12 -10.53
C GLN A 111 4.23 -2.06 -11.63
N GLY A 112 2.92 -2.29 -11.60
CA GLY A 112 2.23 -3.15 -12.57
C GLY A 112 2.24 -4.65 -12.25
N ASP A 113 2.91 -5.05 -11.15
CA ASP A 113 3.10 -6.47 -10.81
C ASP A 113 1.97 -7.00 -9.91
N ALA A 114 0.80 -7.16 -10.50
CA ALA A 114 -0.32 -7.85 -9.87
C ALA A 114 -0.76 -9.04 -10.71
N SER A 115 -1.19 -10.12 -10.04
CA SER A 115 -1.74 -11.27 -10.75
C SER A 115 -3.03 -10.89 -11.48
N PRO A 116 -3.39 -11.58 -12.60
CA PRO A 116 -4.66 -11.36 -13.26
C PRO A 116 -5.87 -11.49 -12.32
N LYS A 117 -5.79 -12.42 -11.35
CA LYS A 117 -6.83 -12.58 -10.33
C LYS A 117 -6.91 -11.36 -9.42
N SER A 118 -5.79 -10.87 -8.91
CA SER A 118 -5.76 -9.67 -8.05
C SER A 118 -6.28 -8.45 -8.78
N MET A 119 -5.98 -8.30 -10.08
CA MET A 119 -6.54 -7.23 -10.90
C MET A 119 -8.07 -7.33 -10.98
N ALA A 120 -8.61 -8.52 -11.30
CA ALA A 120 -10.04 -8.73 -11.39
C ALA A 120 -10.75 -8.48 -10.05
N ASP A 121 -10.16 -8.92 -8.94
CA ASP A 121 -10.70 -8.69 -7.60
C ASP A 121 -10.73 -7.18 -7.25
N LEU A 122 -9.69 -6.42 -7.62
CA LEU A 122 -9.65 -4.96 -7.43
C LEU A 122 -10.65 -4.23 -8.33
N GLU A 123 -10.77 -4.63 -9.59
CA GLU A 123 -11.77 -4.08 -10.52
C GLU A 123 -13.18 -4.29 -9.95
N ALA A 124 -13.50 -5.50 -9.51
CA ALA A 124 -14.78 -5.82 -8.91
C ALA A 124 -15.07 -5.02 -7.62
N TYR A 125 -14.05 -4.81 -6.80
CA TYR A 125 -14.17 -3.98 -5.59
C TYR A 125 -14.45 -2.51 -5.92
N ILE A 126 -13.72 -1.94 -6.89
CA ILE A 126 -13.91 -0.54 -7.31
C ILE A 126 -15.24 -0.36 -8.04
N ASP A 127 -15.61 -1.33 -8.87
CA ASP A 127 -16.87 -1.32 -9.61
C ASP A 127 -18.07 -1.26 -8.63
N GLY A 128 -18.11 -2.15 -7.66
CA GLY A 128 -19.10 -2.18 -6.60
C GLY A 128 -20.54 -1.99 -7.10
N LYS A 129 -21.45 -1.57 -6.21
CA LYS A 129 -22.85 -1.24 -6.58
C LYS A 129 -23.03 0.23 -7.05
N GLY A 130 -22.01 0.91 -7.49
CA GLY A 130 -22.02 2.35 -7.71
C GLY A 130 -21.47 2.82 -9.06
N THR A 131 -21.34 1.96 -10.06
CA THR A 131 -21.11 2.39 -11.43
C THR A 131 -22.44 2.83 -12.07
N SER A 132 -22.37 3.92 -12.82
CA SER A 132 -23.47 4.34 -13.69
C SER A 132 -23.74 3.27 -14.75
N ALA A 133 -24.94 3.28 -15.33
CA ALA A 133 -25.36 2.34 -16.37
C ALA A 133 -24.42 2.30 -17.61
N ASP A 134 -23.62 3.36 -17.79
CA ASP A 134 -22.59 3.49 -18.84
C ASP A 134 -21.19 2.98 -18.44
N GLY A 135 -21.05 2.41 -17.22
CA GLY A 135 -19.77 1.92 -16.71
C GLY A 135 -18.82 2.97 -16.16
N THR A 136 -19.26 4.23 -16.08
CA THR A 136 -18.43 5.30 -15.51
C THR A 136 -18.45 5.24 -13.98
N LEU A 137 -17.27 5.49 -13.38
CA LEU A 137 -17.16 5.64 -11.92
C LEU A 137 -17.91 6.91 -11.50
N SER A 138 -19.01 6.73 -10.81
CA SER A 138 -19.82 7.83 -10.28
C SER A 138 -20.34 7.49 -8.88
N GLY A 139 -20.74 8.53 -8.14
CA GLY A 139 -21.37 8.38 -6.84
C GLY A 139 -20.52 8.90 -5.67
N GLU A 140 -21.19 9.07 -4.54
CA GLU A 140 -20.65 9.74 -3.35
C GLU A 140 -19.45 9.01 -2.70
N ASN A 141 -19.25 7.71 -2.99
CA ASN A 141 -18.25 6.88 -2.32
C ASN A 141 -17.07 6.47 -3.21
N VAL A 142 -16.83 7.16 -4.33
CA VAL A 142 -15.70 6.81 -5.24
C VAL A 142 -14.36 6.98 -4.53
N ASP A 143 -14.16 8.08 -3.79
CA ASP A 143 -12.93 8.32 -3.04
C ASP A 143 -12.69 7.23 -1.99
N GLU A 144 -13.73 6.83 -1.26
CA GLU A 144 -13.66 5.74 -0.29
C GLU A 144 -13.28 4.40 -0.93
N ARG A 145 -13.88 4.06 -2.08
CA ARG A 145 -13.55 2.85 -2.83
C ARG A 145 -12.12 2.87 -3.36
N MET A 146 -11.65 4.02 -3.86
CA MET A 146 -10.27 4.17 -4.31
C MET A 146 -9.28 4.01 -3.15
N ARG A 147 -9.56 4.59 -1.98
CA ARG A 147 -8.76 4.40 -0.76
C ARG A 147 -8.77 2.94 -0.29
N GLY A 148 -9.94 2.31 -0.31
CA GLY A 148 -10.08 0.89 0.01
C GLY A 148 -9.29 -0.01 -0.96
N ALA A 149 -9.34 0.27 -2.25
CA ALA A 149 -8.57 -0.47 -3.25
C ALA A 149 -7.05 -0.28 -3.07
N ALA A 150 -6.59 0.93 -2.74
CA ALA A 150 -5.20 1.18 -2.41
C ALA A 150 -4.77 0.44 -1.15
N TYR A 151 -5.60 0.45 -0.10
CA TYR A 151 -5.39 -0.36 1.11
C TYR A 151 -5.26 -1.84 0.77
N LEU A 152 -6.22 -2.41 0.02
CA LEU A 152 -6.18 -3.81 -0.40
C LEU A 152 -4.91 -4.14 -1.19
N THR A 153 -4.45 -3.22 -2.04
CA THR A 153 -3.21 -3.40 -2.80
C THR A 153 -1.98 -3.41 -1.89
N MET A 154 -1.93 -2.55 -0.86
CA MET A 154 -0.86 -2.57 0.15
C MET A 154 -0.88 -3.82 1.04
N ALA A 155 -2.07 -4.42 1.24
CA ALA A 155 -2.24 -5.67 1.96
C ALA A 155 -1.77 -6.90 1.16
N MET A 156 -1.59 -6.79 -0.16
CA MET A 156 -1.14 -7.91 -0.99
C MET A 156 0.27 -8.38 -0.59
N PRO A 157 0.55 -9.70 -0.67
CA PRO A 157 1.90 -10.23 -0.47
C PRO A 157 2.95 -9.54 -1.36
N ALA A 158 2.58 -9.17 -2.59
CA ALA A 158 3.46 -8.47 -3.52
C ALA A 158 3.97 -7.13 -2.98
N TYR A 159 3.19 -6.41 -2.18
CA TYR A 159 3.62 -5.15 -1.57
C TYR A 159 4.56 -5.34 -0.38
N GLN A 160 4.54 -6.51 0.26
CA GLN A 160 5.43 -6.83 1.38
C GLN A 160 6.88 -7.11 0.92
N LEU A 161 7.07 -7.28 -0.39
CA LEU A 161 8.35 -7.66 -1.00
C LEU A 161 8.99 -6.48 -1.74
N SER A 162 10.32 -6.52 -1.85
CA SER A 162 11.15 -5.56 -2.60
C SER A 162 12.07 -6.29 -3.57
#